data_cd16d1a16a6c227a43505c7de8c416e3
#
_entry.id   cd16d1a16a6c227a43505c7de8c416e3
#
_cell.length_a   1.000
_cell.length_b   1.000
_cell.length_c   1.000
_cell.angle_alpha   90.00
_cell.angle_beta   90.00
_cell.angle_gamma   90.00
#
_symmetry.space_group_name_H-M   'P 1'
#
loop_
_entity.id
_entity.type
_entity.pdbx_description
1 polymer ?
#
loop_
_entity_poly.entity_id
_entity_poly.type
_entity_poly.pdbx_seq_one_letter_code
_entity_poly.pdbx_strand_id
1 'polypeptide(L)'
;EMVIRDWSSDVCSSDLDCGISAIAIHGRTREQYYSGKADWDIIRQVKENVSIPVIGNGDVFEVEDAINMLNQTNCDAIMIGRGAQGNPWIFKRINHYMQTGEILPEPTLEEKINTAKKHLKLAVEEHGEYVAVREMRKHIAWYLKGLRNSARVRDEINKIESYEEVVNKLESYMQDCLTLE
;
A
#
# COMPACT_ATOMS: atom_id res chain seq x y z
N GLU A 1 22.48 3.15 -21.19
CA GLU A 1 21.30 4.03 -21.26
C GLU A 1 20.22 3.27 -22.01
N MET A 2 19.38 2.51 -21.28
CA MET A 2 18.23 1.82 -21.86
C MET A 2 17.14 2.86 -22.11
N VAL A 3 17.00 3.30 -23.33
CA VAL A 3 15.96 4.25 -23.74
C VAL A 3 14.62 3.52 -23.77
N ILE A 4 13.69 3.95 -22.91
CA ILE A 4 12.35 3.39 -22.63
C ILE A 4 11.42 3.31 -23.88
N ARG A 5 11.89 3.60 -25.07
CA ARG A 5 11.07 3.54 -26.27
C ARG A 5 10.91 2.15 -26.88
N ASP A 6 11.64 1.14 -26.38
CA ASP A 6 11.67 -0.22 -26.96
C ASP A 6 11.40 -1.34 -25.94
N TRP A 7 10.60 -1.06 -24.91
CA TRP A 7 10.27 -2.02 -23.86
C TRP A 7 9.39 -3.19 -24.32
N SER A 8 8.77 -3.05 -25.49
CA SER A 8 7.68 -3.94 -25.88
C SER A 8 8.11 -5.26 -26.53
N SER A 9 9.33 -5.39 -27.06
CA SER A 9 9.72 -6.63 -27.75
C SER A 9 10.90 -7.37 -27.14
N ASP A 10 11.98 -6.69 -26.80
CA ASP A 10 13.24 -7.40 -26.49
C ASP A 10 13.39 -7.84 -25.04
N VAL A 11 12.93 -7.05 -24.06
CA VAL A 11 13.01 -7.42 -22.63
C VAL A 11 12.01 -8.51 -22.30
N CYS A 12 10.76 -8.39 -22.78
CA CYS A 12 9.74 -9.40 -22.53
C CYS A 12 10.07 -10.74 -23.19
N SER A 13 10.67 -10.77 -24.38
CA SER A 13 11.02 -12.02 -25.06
C SER A 13 12.17 -12.75 -24.36
N SER A 14 13.23 -12.04 -23.96
CA SER A 14 14.34 -12.64 -23.23
C SER A 14 13.93 -13.19 -21.86
N ASP A 15 13.02 -12.51 -21.14
CA ASP A 15 12.51 -12.96 -19.85
C ASP A 15 11.60 -14.17 -20.00
N LEU A 16 10.78 -14.24 -21.04
CA LEU A 16 9.94 -15.41 -21.37
C LEU A 16 10.79 -16.64 -21.68
N ASP A 17 11.91 -16.48 -22.40
CA ASP A 17 12.83 -17.56 -22.74
C ASP A 17 13.56 -18.11 -21.48
N CYS A 18 13.66 -17.31 -20.40
CA CYS A 18 14.17 -17.75 -19.11
C CYS A 18 13.15 -18.58 -18.28
N GLY A 19 11.91 -18.74 -18.76
CA GLY A 19 10.90 -19.60 -18.12
C GLY A 19 10.22 -18.96 -16.91
N ILE A 20 10.12 -17.63 -16.83
CA ILE A 20 9.35 -16.94 -15.78
C ILE A 20 7.86 -17.26 -15.89
N SER A 21 7.19 -17.36 -14.75
CA SER A 21 5.77 -17.73 -14.68
C SER A 21 4.80 -16.54 -14.60
N ALA A 22 5.28 -15.36 -14.27
CA ALA A 22 4.52 -14.10 -14.23
C ALA A 22 5.47 -12.92 -14.25
N ILE A 23 4.98 -11.73 -14.66
CA ILE A 23 5.78 -10.49 -14.67
C ILE A 23 5.01 -9.38 -13.94
N ALA A 24 5.71 -8.60 -13.11
CA ALA A 24 5.16 -7.41 -12.48
C ALA A 24 5.72 -6.14 -13.15
N ILE A 25 4.82 -5.26 -13.61
CA ILE A 25 5.17 -4.04 -14.32
C ILE A 25 4.76 -2.82 -13.50
N HIS A 26 5.72 -1.93 -13.22
CA HIS A 26 5.47 -0.65 -12.58
C HIS A 26 5.37 0.46 -13.64
N GLY A 27 4.29 1.25 -13.58
CA GLY A 27 4.01 2.33 -14.55
C GLY A 27 4.88 3.59 -14.40
N ARG A 28 6.07 3.53 -13.78
CA ARG A 28 7.05 4.62 -13.71
C ARG A 28 8.45 4.11 -13.98
N THR A 29 9.28 4.97 -14.56
CA THR A 29 10.70 4.71 -14.69
C THR A 29 11.43 4.96 -13.37
N ARG A 30 12.67 4.47 -13.28
CA ARG A 30 13.54 4.69 -12.12
C ARG A 30 13.80 6.18 -11.87
N GLU A 31 13.96 6.98 -12.92
CA GLU A 31 14.24 8.42 -12.84
C GLU A 31 13.02 9.22 -12.35
N GLN A 32 11.83 8.74 -12.63
CA GLN A 32 10.60 9.39 -12.16
C GLN A 32 10.37 9.24 -10.65
N TYR A 33 10.92 8.21 -10.01
CA TYR A 33 10.63 7.87 -8.62
C TYR A 33 9.11 7.88 -8.35
N TYR A 34 8.62 8.92 -7.67
CA TYR A 34 7.19 9.11 -7.35
C TYR A 34 6.59 10.35 -8.01
N SER A 35 7.31 11.02 -8.92
CA SER A 35 6.80 12.19 -9.63
C SER A 35 5.77 11.83 -10.68
N GLY A 36 4.82 12.72 -10.90
CA GLY A 36 3.77 12.55 -11.90
C GLY A 36 2.82 11.39 -11.59
N LYS A 37 2.15 10.89 -12.62
CA LYS A 37 1.26 9.72 -12.55
C LYS A 37 1.97 8.50 -13.12
N ALA A 38 1.61 7.31 -12.61
CA ALA A 38 2.02 6.06 -13.22
C ALA A 38 1.39 5.93 -14.62
N ASP A 39 2.19 5.58 -15.60
CA ASP A 39 1.73 5.31 -16.96
C ASP A 39 1.20 3.87 -17.03
N TRP A 40 -0.12 3.73 -16.98
CA TRP A 40 -0.75 2.42 -17.07
C TRP A 40 -0.79 1.88 -18.52
N ASP A 41 -0.56 2.73 -19.52
CA ASP A 41 -0.54 2.28 -20.90
C ASP A 41 0.61 1.31 -21.18
N ILE A 42 1.77 1.49 -20.51
CA ILE A 42 2.87 0.53 -20.62
C ILE A 42 2.51 -0.84 -20.07
N ILE A 43 1.69 -0.90 -18.98
CA ILE A 43 1.19 -2.17 -18.43
C ILE A 43 0.29 -2.87 -19.45
N ARG A 44 -0.61 -2.12 -20.10
CA ARG A 44 -1.47 -2.63 -21.18
C ARG A 44 -0.64 -3.16 -22.35
N GLN A 45 0.33 -2.37 -22.82
CA GLN A 45 1.21 -2.78 -23.93
C GLN A 45 1.95 -4.08 -23.62
N VAL A 46 2.49 -4.24 -22.40
CA VAL A 46 3.14 -5.49 -22.00
C VAL A 46 2.13 -6.63 -21.99
N LYS A 47 0.93 -6.43 -21.41
CA LYS A 47 -0.12 -7.45 -21.37
C LYS A 47 -0.54 -7.94 -22.74
N GLU A 48 -0.61 -7.06 -23.73
CA GLU A 48 -0.94 -7.40 -25.12
C GLU A 48 0.15 -8.22 -25.84
N ASN A 49 1.40 -8.16 -25.37
CA ASN A 49 2.55 -8.78 -26.02
C ASN A 49 3.10 -10.02 -25.31
N VAL A 50 2.54 -10.42 -24.15
CA VAL A 50 3.01 -11.61 -23.42
C VAL A 50 1.84 -12.58 -23.17
N SER A 51 2.16 -13.88 -23.09
CA SER A 51 1.18 -14.93 -22.79
C SER A 51 1.09 -15.30 -21.31
N ILE A 52 2.06 -14.86 -20.50
CA ILE A 52 2.11 -15.11 -19.06
C ILE A 52 1.29 -14.05 -18.29
N PRO A 53 0.90 -14.35 -17.04
CA PRO A 53 0.23 -13.38 -16.18
C PRO A 53 1.03 -12.10 -15.97
N VAL A 54 0.35 -10.95 -16.10
CA VAL A 54 0.90 -9.61 -15.84
C VAL A 54 0.30 -9.02 -14.59
N ILE A 55 1.15 -8.59 -13.67
CA ILE A 55 0.78 -7.92 -12.42
C ILE A 55 1.02 -6.42 -12.60
N GLY A 56 -0.05 -5.62 -12.64
CA GLY A 56 0.02 -4.17 -12.76
C GLY A 56 0.39 -3.50 -11.43
N ASN A 57 1.28 -2.51 -11.45
CA ASN A 57 1.67 -1.74 -10.28
C ASN A 57 1.78 -0.25 -10.59
N GLY A 58 1.31 0.59 -9.66
CA GLY A 58 1.44 2.05 -9.70
C GLY A 58 0.14 2.79 -9.44
N ASP A 59 0.18 3.71 -8.46
CA ASP A 59 -0.90 4.68 -8.13
C ASP A 59 -2.28 4.04 -7.83
N VAL A 60 -2.29 2.91 -7.15
CA VAL A 60 -3.51 2.30 -6.61
C VAL A 60 -3.60 2.67 -5.12
N PHE A 61 -4.50 3.57 -4.78
CA PHE A 61 -4.73 4.07 -3.42
C PHE A 61 -6.14 3.76 -2.91
N GLU A 62 -7.11 3.64 -3.84
CA GLU A 62 -8.52 3.36 -3.55
C GLU A 62 -9.01 2.15 -4.37
N VAL A 63 -10.21 1.67 -4.05
CA VAL A 63 -10.83 0.54 -4.76
C VAL A 63 -11.04 0.88 -6.24
N GLU A 64 -11.47 2.10 -6.52
CA GLU A 64 -11.71 2.61 -7.86
C GLU A 64 -10.45 2.61 -8.72
N ASP A 65 -9.28 2.93 -8.14
CA ASP A 65 -8.01 2.88 -8.86
C ASP A 65 -7.68 1.46 -9.32
N ALA A 66 -7.94 0.46 -8.46
CA ALA A 66 -7.74 -0.94 -8.80
C ALA A 66 -8.64 -1.38 -9.96
N ILE A 67 -9.92 -0.99 -9.91
CA ILE A 67 -10.88 -1.28 -10.98
C ILE A 67 -10.45 -0.63 -12.29
N ASN A 68 -10.06 0.64 -12.22
CA ASN A 68 -9.61 1.40 -13.38
C ASN A 68 -8.35 0.79 -13.98
N MET A 69 -7.39 0.37 -13.16
CA MET A 69 -6.18 -0.31 -13.65
C MET A 69 -6.54 -1.61 -14.38
N LEU A 70 -7.36 -2.48 -13.79
CA LEU A 70 -7.78 -3.72 -14.43
C LEU A 70 -8.50 -3.46 -15.77
N ASN A 71 -9.42 -2.51 -15.79
CA ASN A 71 -10.19 -2.18 -17.01
C ASN A 71 -9.32 -1.55 -18.11
N GLN A 72 -8.35 -0.71 -17.76
CA GLN A 72 -7.52 -0.02 -18.73
C GLN A 72 -6.37 -0.88 -19.25
N THR A 73 -5.84 -1.78 -18.43
CA THR A 73 -4.64 -2.54 -18.78
C THR A 73 -4.89 -4.00 -19.09
N ASN A 74 -6.04 -4.52 -18.68
CA ASN A 74 -6.38 -5.95 -18.76
C ASN A 74 -5.34 -6.86 -18.07
N CYS A 75 -4.58 -6.32 -17.09
CA CYS A 75 -3.63 -7.11 -16.29
C CYS A 75 -4.36 -8.16 -15.43
N ASP A 76 -3.67 -9.25 -15.10
CA ASP A 76 -4.27 -10.40 -14.40
C ASP A 76 -4.33 -10.21 -12.89
N ALA A 77 -3.46 -9.35 -12.34
CA ALA A 77 -3.41 -9.03 -10.93
C ALA A 77 -2.88 -7.61 -10.69
N ILE A 78 -3.03 -7.12 -9.47
CA ILE A 78 -2.57 -5.79 -9.04
C ILE A 78 -1.62 -5.94 -7.86
N MET A 79 -0.48 -5.24 -7.93
CA MET A 79 0.43 -5.06 -6.80
C MET A 79 0.22 -3.68 -6.20
N ILE A 80 -0.04 -3.62 -4.90
CA ILE A 80 -0.27 -2.36 -4.17
C ILE A 80 0.91 -2.10 -3.23
N GLY A 81 1.56 -0.96 -3.40
CA GLY A 81 2.64 -0.51 -2.53
C GLY A 81 2.16 0.56 -1.54
N ARG A 82 2.34 1.83 -1.88
CA ARG A 82 2.02 2.98 -1.02
C ARG A 82 0.55 3.04 -0.58
N GLY A 83 -0.38 2.58 -1.40
CA GLY A 83 -1.82 2.55 -1.07
C GLY A 83 -2.15 1.64 0.12
N ALA A 84 -1.30 0.65 0.44
CA ALA A 84 -1.46 -0.22 1.61
C ALA A 84 -0.84 0.35 2.90
N GLN A 85 -0.06 1.44 2.81
CA GLN A 85 0.59 2.05 3.96
C GLN A 85 -0.45 2.72 4.88
N GLY A 86 -0.63 2.16 6.08
CA GLY A 86 -1.69 2.56 7.00
C GLY A 86 -3.10 2.17 6.56
N ASN A 87 -3.25 1.43 5.46
CA ASN A 87 -4.51 0.98 4.90
C ASN A 87 -4.45 -0.49 4.41
N PRO A 88 -4.20 -1.47 5.29
CA PRO A 88 -4.19 -2.87 4.88
C PRO A 88 -5.58 -3.38 4.44
N TRP A 89 -6.64 -2.67 4.77
CA TRP A 89 -8.01 -3.02 4.37
C TRP A 89 -8.26 -2.89 2.88
N ILE A 90 -7.42 -2.16 2.15
CA ILE A 90 -7.54 -1.96 0.70
C ILE A 90 -7.63 -3.30 -0.03
N PHE A 91 -6.87 -4.32 0.36
CA PHE A 91 -6.92 -5.65 -0.25
C PHE A 91 -8.27 -6.33 -0.04
N LYS A 92 -8.82 -6.27 1.19
CA LYS A 92 -10.15 -6.83 1.48
C LYS A 92 -11.24 -6.10 0.72
N ARG A 93 -11.16 -4.78 0.65
CA ARG A 93 -12.15 -3.92 -0.02
C ARG A 93 -12.17 -4.17 -1.53
N ILE A 94 -11.00 -4.26 -2.17
CA ILE A 94 -10.87 -4.58 -3.59
C ILE A 94 -11.43 -5.98 -3.87
N ASN A 95 -11.00 -7.00 -3.11
CA ASN A 95 -11.47 -8.37 -3.31
C ASN A 95 -12.99 -8.49 -3.12
N HIS A 96 -13.56 -7.80 -2.14
CA HIS A 96 -15.00 -7.78 -1.94
C HIS A 96 -15.72 -7.16 -3.14
N TYR A 97 -15.26 -6.01 -3.61
CA TYR A 97 -15.83 -5.37 -4.80
C TYR A 97 -15.76 -6.28 -6.04
N MET A 98 -14.62 -6.93 -6.26
CA MET A 98 -14.46 -7.86 -7.39
C MET A 98 -15.44 -9.05 -7.36
N GLN A 99 -15.88 -9.45 -6.16
CA GLN A 99 -16.81 -10.56 -5.97
C GLN A 99 -18.28 -10.14 -6.01
N THR A 100 -18.60 -8.94 -5.51
CA THR A 100 -19.98 -8.51 -5.23
C THR A 100 -20.42 -7.27 -6.01
N GLY A 101 -19.48 -6.47 -6.50
CA GLY A 101 -19.75 -5.13 -7.06
C GLY A 101 -20.01 -4.05 -6.01
N GLU A 102 -19.88 -4.37 -4.71
CA GLU A 102 -20.13 -3.45 -3.61
C GLU A 102 -18.82 -3.01 -2.93
N ILE A 103 -18.71 -1.73 -2.59
CA ILE A 103 -17.56 -1.18 -1.87
C ILE A 103 -17.85 -1.28 -0.37
N LEU A 104 -16.97 -1.99 0.37
CA LEU A 104 -17.02 -2.00 1.82
C LEU A 104 -16.71 -0.61 2.40
N PRO A 105 -17.30 -0.26 3.55
CA PRO A 105 -17.01 1.01 4.22
C PRO A 105 -15.54 1.14 4.60
N GLU A 106 -15.11 2.37 4.82
CA GLU A 106 -13.80 2.66 5.39
C GLU A 106 -13.66 2.08 6.81
N PRO A 107 -12.43 1.72 7.22
CA PRO A 107 -12.19 1.25 8.58
C PRO A 107 -12.50 2.35 9.60
N THR A 108 -13.13 1.95 10.69
CA THR A 108 -13.42 2.83 11.82
C THR A 108 -12.13 3.29 12.52
N LEU A 109 -12.23 4.34 13.34
CA LEU A 109 -11.12 4.79 14.19
C LEU A 109 -10.59 3.63 15.06
N GLU A 110 -11.49 2.88 15.67
CA GLU A 110 -11.13 1.76 16.53
C GLU A 110 -10.37 0.66 15.77
N GLU A 111 -10.84 0.30 14.57
CA GLU A 111 -10.14 -0.65 13.70
C GLU A 111 -8.74 -0.17 13.32
N LYS A 112 -8.59 1.11 12.97
CA LYS A 112 -7.28 1.71 12.65
C LYS A 112 -6.32 1.63 13.82
N ILE A 113 -6.74 2.04 15.01
CA ILE A 113 -5.91 2.02 16.22
C ILE A 113 -5.56 0.57 16.63
N ASN A 114 -6.54 -0.33 16.65
CA ASN A 114 -6.28 -1.73 17.00
C ASN A 114 -5.35 -2.43 16.01
N THR A 115 -5.45 -2.11 14.72
CA THR A 115 -4.53 -2.64 13.71
C THR A 115 -3.13 -2.06 13.86
N ALA A 116 -2.99 -0.77 14.16
CA ALA A 116 -1.69 -0.15 14.45
C ALA A 116 -1.01 -0.80 15.67
N LYS A 117 -1.76 -1.04 16.76
CA LYS A 117 -1.27 -1.75 17.96
C LYS A 117 -0.84 -3.19 17.65
N LYS A 118 -1.64 -3.92 16.86
CA LYS A 118 -1.31 -5.28 16.42
C LYS A 118 -0.03 -5.29 15.57
N HIS A 119 0.11 -4.35 14.65
CA HIS A 119 1.30 -4.23 13.81
C HIS A 119 2.54 -3.93 14.66
N LEU A 120 2.44 -2.99 15.61
CA LEU A 120 3.53 -2.69 16.55
C LEU A 120 3.91 -3.94 17.36
N LYS A 121 2.93 -4.70 17.88
CA LYS A 121 3.19 -5.92 18.65
C LYS A 121 3.97 -6.95 17.82
N LEU A 122 3.53 -7.22 16.59
CA LEU A 122 4.23 -8.16 15.68
C LEU A 122 5.64 -7.70 15.36
N ALA A 123 5.84 -6.38 15.14
CA ALA A 123 7.17 -5.82 14.91
C ALA A 123 8.08 -6.00 16.13
N VAL A 124 7.56 -5.85 17.36
CA VAL A 124 8.33 -6.09 18.60
C VAL A 124 8.71 -7.56 18.73
N GLU A 125 7.80 -8.47 18.43
CA GLU A 125 8.07 -9.92 18.45
C GLU A 125 9.16 -10.32 17.46
N GLU A 126 9.24 -9.66 16.29
CA GLU A 126 10.20 -10.00 15.22
C GLU A 126 11.55 -9.28 15.40
N HIS A 127 11.55 -7.98 15.73
CA HIS A 127 12.74 -7.12 15.71
C HIS A 127 13.23 -6.68 17.09
N GLY A 128 12.48 -7.01 18.15
CA GLY A 128 12.70 -6.49 19.50
C GLY A 128 12.21 -5.05 19.68
N GLU A 129 11.91 -4.68 20.92
CA GLU A 129 11.24 -3.43 21.27
C GLU A 129 11.99 -2.18 20.79
N TYR A 130 13.31 -2.14 21.03
CA TYR A 130 14.14 -0.98 20.70
C TYR A 130 14.07 -0.60 19.20
N VAL A 131 14.15 -1.59 18.32
CA VAL A 131 14.09 -1.40 16.86
C VAL A 131 12.66 -1.13 16.43
N ALA A 132 11.73 -1.99 16.85
CA ALA A 132 10.34 -1.96 16.41
C ALA A 132 9.64 -0.63 16.74
N VAL A 133 9.81 -0.09 17.96
CA VAL A 133 9.20 1.19 18.36
C VAL A 133 9.67 2.33 17.44
N ARG A 134 10.93 2.34 17.04
CA ARG A 134 11.48 3.37 16.15
C ARG A 134 11.00 3.22 14.71
N GLU A 135 11.01 2.02 14.19
CA GLU A 135 10.52 1.73 12.82
C GLU A 135 9.02 1.99 12.68
N MET A 136 8.25 1.63 13.70
CA MET A 136 6.80 1.78 13.69
C MET A 136 6.30 3.23 13.77
N ARG A 137 7.13 4.20 14.13
CA ARG A 137 6.76 5.63 14.15
C ARG A 137 6.16 6.09 12.82
N LYS A 138 6.80 5.72 11.70
CA LYS A 138 6.30 6.05 10.35
C LYS A 138 5.01 5.29 10.01
N HIS A 139 4.93 4.02 10.40
CA HIS A 139 3.75 3.19 10.12
C HIS A 139 2.53 3.67 10.92
N ILE A 140 2.72 4.01 12.19
CA ILE A 140 1.66 4.60 13.03
C ILE A 140 1.22 5.95 12.45
N ALA A 141 2.16 6.78 11.99
CA ALA A 141 1.82 8.04 11.33
C ALA A 141 0.91 7.86 10.10
N TRP A 142 1.08 6.76 9.35
CA TRP A 142 0.20 6.44 8.23
C TRP A 142 -1.19 5.99 8.68
N TYR A 143 -1.31 5.16 9.74
CA TYR A 143 -2.61 4.77 10.30
C TYR A 143 -3.40 5.97 10.84
N LEU A 144 -2.71 6.98 11.38
CA LEU A 144 -3.31 8.19 11.93
C LEU A 144 -3.57 9.29 10.88
N LYS A 145 -3.19 9.08 9.62
CA LYS A 145 -3.36 10.08 8.56
C LYS A 145 -4.83 10.44 8.37
N GLY A 146 -5.12 11.75 8.34
CA GLY A 146 -6.48 12.27 8.15
C GLY A 146 -7.35 12.28 9.41
N LEU A 147 -6.89 11.70 10.53
CA LEU A 147 -7.63 11.74 11.79
C LEU A 147 -7.45 13.09 12.51
N ARG A 148 -8.46 13.49 13.28
CA ARG A 148 -8.47 14.74 14.04
C ARG A 148 -7.29 14.77 15.02
N ASN A 149 -6.62 15.92 15.14
CA ASN A 149 -5.47 16.12 16.05
C ASN A 149 -4.29 15.14 15.88
N SER A 150 -4.27 14.34 14.81
CA SER A 150 -3.24 13.32 14.59
C SER A 150 -1.82 13.87 14.51
N ALA A 151 -1.63 15.14 14.09
CA ALA A 151 -0.31 15.76 14.02
C ALA A 151 0.38 15.82 15.40
N ARG A 152 -0.37 16.25 16.44
CA ARG A 152 0.13 16.30 17.82
C ARG A 152 0.48 14.90 18.34
N VAL A 153 -0.40 13.93 18.11
CA VAL A 153 -0.19 12.56 18.59
C VAL A 153 1.04 11.92 17.92
N ARG A 154 1.23 12.14 16.61
CA ARG A 154 2.44 11.69 15.89
C ARG A 154 3.72 12.29 16.48
N ASP A 155 3.70 13.58 16.81
CA ASP A 155 4.83 14.26 17.43
C ASP A 155 5.18 13.68 18.82
N GLU A 156 4.16 13.36 19.60
CA GLU A 156 4.33 12.73 20.92
C GLU A 156 4.88 11.29 20.76
N ILE A 157 4.30 10.47 19.86
CA ILE A 157 4.76 9.09 19.58
C ILE A 157 6.21 9.06 19.08
N ASN A 158 6.64 10.06 18.31
CA ASN A 158 8.03 10.13 17.83
C ASN A 158 9.08 10.25 18.96
N LYS A 159 8.66 10.63 20.15
CA LYS A 159 9.53 10.80 21.34
C LYS A 159 9.50 9.60 22.28
N ILE A 160 8.52 8.70 22.10
CA ILE A 160 8.35 7.51 22.92
C ILE A 160 9.35 6.43 22.50
N GLU A 161 9.86 5.70 23.48
CA GLU A 161 10.86 4.65 23.28
C GLU A 161 10.41 3.27 23.76
N SER A 162 9.26 3.17 24.46
CA SER A 162 8.72 1.92 24.97
C SER A 162 7.42 1.51 24.25
N TYR A 163 7.24 0.22 24.07
CA TYR A 163 6.04 -0.37 23.48
C TYR A 163 4.76 0.01 24.26
N GLU A 164 4.83 -0.12 25.58
CA GLU A 164 3.68 0.12 26.45
C GLU A 164 3.22 1.58 26.39
N GLU A 165 4.17 2.53 26.39
CA GLU A 165 3.84 3.95 26.27
C GLU A 165 3.21 4.29 24.90
N VAL A 166 3.66 3.68 23.80
CA VAL A 166 3.03 3.86 22.48
C VAL A 166 1.61 3.33 22.49
N VAL A 167 1.38 2.13 23.05
CA VAL A 167 0.03 1.53 23.16
C VAL A 167 -0.89 2.44 23.98
N ASN A 168 -0.46 2.86 25.18
CA ASN A 168 -1.21 3.75 26.05
C ASN A 168 -1.54 5.08 25.37
N LYS A 169 -0.60 5.62 24.59
CA LYS A 169 -0.83 6.86 23.82
C LYS A 169 -1.89 6.69 22.73
N LEU A 170 -1.87 5.58 22.00
CA LEU A 170 -2.85 5.27 20.97
C LEU A 170 -4.25 5.06 21.59
N GLU A 171 -4.34 4.40 22.73
CA GLU A 171 -5.60 4.19 23.45
C GLU A 171 -6.19 5.49 23.99
N SER A 172 -5.37 6.33 24.64
CA SER A 172 -5.79 7.66 25.09
C SER A 172 -6.31 8.50 23.92
N TYR A 173 -5.59 8.51 22.79
CA TYR A 173 -6.01 9.23 21.61
C TYR A 173 -7.36 8.74 21.07
N MET A 174 -7.57 7.43 21.04
CA MET A 174 -8.84 6.83 20.61
C MET A 174 -9.99 7.30 21.51
N GLN A 175 -9.82 7.29 22.84
CA GLN A 175 -10.81 7.75 23.81
C GLN A 175 -11.12 9.24 23.64
N ASP A 176 -10.08 10.07 23.46
CA ASP A 176 -10.25 11.51 23.25
C ASP A 176 -11.06 11.81 21.97
N CYS A 177 -10.89 11.02 20.92
CA CYS A 177 -11.66 11.18 19.68
C CYS A 177 -13.13 10.76 19.85
N LEU A 178 -13.39 9.64 20.55
CA LEU A 178 -14.75 9.12 20.78
C LEU A 178 -15.58 9.99 21.74
N THR A 179 -14.94 10.72 22.66
CA THR A 179 -15.65 11.61 23.59
C THR A 179 -16.04 12.95 22.98
N LEU A 180 -15.55 13.25 21.78
CA LEU A 180 -15.80 14.52 21.07
C LEU A 180 -16.78 14.38 19.88
N GLU A 181 -17.30 13.17 19.65
CA GLU A 181 -18.42 12.87 18.73
C GLU A 181 -19.75 12.94 19.51
#